data_8c477b08f8d0bf9ee243cd35c84bc8b8
#
_entry.id   8c477b08f8d0bf9ee243cd35c84bc8b8
#
_cell.length_a   1.000
_cell.length_b   1.000
_cell.length_c   1.000
_cell.angle_alpha   90.00
_cell.angle_beta   90.00
_cell.angle_gamma   90.00
#
_symmetry.space_group_name_H-M   'P 1'
#
loop_
_entity.id
_entity.type
_entity.pdbx_description
1 polymer ?
#
loop_
_entity_poly.entity_id
_entity_poly.type
_entity_poly.pdbx_seq_one_letter_code
_entity_poly.pdbx_strand_id
1 'polypeptide(L)'
;MFTTSQPFASARSQGFANAYARVGVETSVNSASAHKLIELLFNGFIESVTLARGAMRNRQIEAKGKAIGRAARIIEEGLKAGLDMQAGGKLAEDLSALYAYVAIRLTYANLRNDESALDECVRLINPLREAWISIGPQVEAGKL
;
A
#
# COMPACT_ATOMS: atom_id res chain seq x y z
N MET A 1 -16.95 -3.08 9.27
CA MET A 1 -16.66 -2.11 8.27
C MET A 1 -16.56 -2.68 6.87
N PHE A 2 -15.54 -3.43 6.61
CA PHE A 2 -15.41 -4.05 5.28
C PHE A 2 -16.48 -5.10 5.06
N THR A 3 -17.11 -5.58 6.09
CA THR A 3 -18.06 -6.67 6.03
C THR A 3 -19.50 -6.23 5.93
N THR A 4 -19.78 -4.95 5.94
CA THR A 4 -21.11 -4.46 6.15
C THR A 4 -22.01 -4.56 4.93
N SER A 5 -21.47 -4.56 3.72
CA SER A 5 -22.29 -4.46 2.53
C SER A 5 -21.65 -5.25 1.40
N GLN A 6 -22.41 -6.21 0.86
CA GLN A 6 -21.92 -7.03 -0.24
C GLN A 6 -21.60 -6.20 -1.49
N PRO A 7 -22.50 -5.35 -1.98
CA PRO A 7 -22.16 -4.55 -3.17
C PRO A 7 -20.96 -3.67 -2.95
N PHE A 8 -20.85 -3.09 -1.76
CA PHE A 8 -19.74 -2.22 -1.45
C PHE A 8 -18.43 -3.01 -1.38
N ALA A 9 -18.45 -4.19 -0.75
CA ALA A 9 -17.27 -5.03 -0.66
C ALA A 9 -16.81 -5.49 -2.04
N SER A 10 -17.73 -5.83 -2.93
CA SER A 10 -17.37 -6.22 -4.29
C SER A 10 -16.72 -5.10 -5.07
N ALA A 11 -17.25 -3.87 -4.95
CA ALA A 11 -16.68 -2.72 -5.64
C ALA A 11 -15.27 -2.44 -5.14
N ARG A 12 -15.06 -2.57 -3.83
CA ARG A 12 -13.74 -2.38 -3.25
C ARG A 12 -12.77 -3.42 -3.75
N SER A 13 -13.17 -4.69 -3.77
CA SER A 13 -12.30 -5.76 -4.25
C SER A 13 -11.89 -5.52 -5.70
N GLN A 14 -12.83 -5.05 -6.53
CA GLN A 14 -12.52 -4.75 -7.91
C GLN A 14 -11.52 -3.59 -8.02
N GLY A 15 -11.68 -2.57 -7.17
CA GLY A 15 -10.77 -1.44 -7.15
C GLY A 15 -9.36 -1.85 -6.75
N PHE A 16 -9.26 -2.70 -5.72
CA PHE A 16 -7.95 -3.19 -5.29
C PHE A 16 -7.30 -4.06 -6.37
N ALA A 17 -8.08 -4.91 -7.02
CA ALA A 17 -7.57 -5.76 -8.10
C ALA A 17 -7.00 -4.90 -9.23
N ASN A 18 -7.72 -3.86 -9.61
CA ASN A 18 -7.28 -2.97 -10.67
C ASN A 18 -6.01 -2.21 -10.27
N ALA A 19 -5.95 -1.73 -9.03
CA ALA A 19 -4.77 -1.03 -8.54
C ALA A 19 -3.56 -1.95 -8.53
N TYR A 20 -3.75 -3.19 -8.10
CA TYR A 20 -2.69 -4.17 -8.05
C TYR A 20 -2.14 -4.43 -9.45
N ALA A 21 -3.03 -4.59 -10.41
CA ALA A 21 -2.63 -4.81 -11.80
C ALA A 21 -1.83 -3.63 -12.34
N ARG A 22 -2.24 -2.41 -12.01
CA ARG A 22 -1.56 -1.21 -12.48
C ARG A 22 -0.15 -1.07 -11.93
N VAL A 23 0.09 -1.55 -10.71
CA VAL A 23 1.44 -1.49 -10.12
C VAL A 23 2.31 -2.65 -10.55
N GLY A 24 1.80 -3.56 -11.39
CA GLY A 24 2.60 -4.62 -11.96
C GLY A 24 2.92 -5.75 -11.00
N VAL A 25 2.06 -5.99 -10.02
CA VAL A 25 2.24 -7.12 -9.12
C VAL A 25 1.45 -8.30 -9.64
N GLU A 26 2.12 -9.41 -9.77
CA GLU A 26 1.57 -10.61 -10.36
C GLU A 26 1.13 -11.56 -9.26
N THR A 27 -0.13 -11.92 -9.22
CA THR A 27 -0.63 -12.82 -8.19
C THR A 27 -1.99 -13.35 -8.56
N SER A 28 -2.58 -14.12 -7.64
CA SER A 28 -3.94 -14.60 -7.75
C SER A 28 -4.94 -13.54 -7.29
N VAL A 29 -4.81 -12.34 -7.85
CA VAL A 29 -5.64 -11.20 -7.47
C VAL A 29 -7.12 -11.50 -7.59
N ASN A 30 -7.51 -12.21 -8.64
CA ASN A 30 -8.93 -12.46 -8.90
C ASN A 30 -9.60 -13.34 -7.87
N SER A 31 -8.82 -14.13 -7.12
CA SER A 31 -9.38 -15.03 -6.11
C SER A 31 -9.13 -14.54 -4.69
N ALA A 32 -8.48 -13.41 -4.51
CA ALA A 32 -8.15 -12.89 -3.19
C ALA A 32 -9.31 -12.12 -2.60
N SER A 33 -9.51 -12.22 -1.27
CA SER A 33 -10.47 -11.39 -0.57
C SER A 33 -9.98 -9.95 -0.52
N ALA A 34 -10.88 -9.02 -0.18
CA ALA A 34 -10.49 -7.62 -0.03
C ALA A 34 -9.39 -7.46 1.00
N HIS A 35 -9.48 -8.20 2.10
CA HIS A 35 -8.44 -8.16 3.13
C HIS A 35 -7.09 -8.60 2.58
N LYS A 36 -7.11 -9.71 1.83
CA LYS A 36 -5.87 -10.23 1.26
C LYS A 36 -5.27 -9.29 0.24
N LEU A 37 -6.11 -8.64 -0.55
CA LEU A 37 -5.63 -7.70 -1.56
C LEU A 37 -4.90 -6.51 -0.91
N ILE A 38 -5.43 -6.01 0.20
CA ILE A 38 -4.77 -4.93 0.92
C ILE A 38 -3.44 -5.41 1.51
N GLU A 39 -3.41 -6.64 2.05
CA GLU A 39 -2.16 -7.21 2.53
C GLU A 39 -1.12 -7.28 1.42
N LEU A 40 -1.53 -7.69 0.22
CA LEU A 40 -0.61 -7.76 -0.91
C LEU A 40 -0.10 -6.38 -1.32
N LEU A 41 -0.93 -5.36 -1.19
CA LEU A 41 -0.49 -3.99 -1.47
C LEU A 41 0.57 -3.54 -0.47
N PHE A 42 0.35 -3.82 0.82
CA PHE A 42 1.37 -3.51 1.81
C PHE A 42 2.68 -4.24 1.52
N ASN A 43 2.59 -5.53 1.20
CA ASN A 43 3.78 -6.32 0.89
C ASN A 43 4.50 -5.76 -0.33
N GLY A 44 3.74 -5.38 -1.36
CA GLY A 44 4.31 -4.81 -2.56
C GLY A 44 5.01 -3.48 -2.31
N PHE A 45 4.46 -2.68 -1.39
CA PHE A 45 5.08 -1.42 -1.02
C PHE A 45 6.45 -1.66 -0.38
N ILE A 46 6.50 -2.54 0.63
CA ILE A 46 7.75 -2.85 1.32
C ILE A 46 8.78 -3.39 0.34
N GLU A 47 8.35 -4.28 -0.54
CA GLU A 47 9.23 -4.86 -1.55
C GLU A 47 9.80 -3.78 -2.47
N SER A 48 8.94 -2.87 -2.92
CA SER A 48 9.37 -1.81 -3.83
C SER A 48 10.37 -0.88 -3.18
N VAL A 49 10.15 -0.52 -1.92
CA VAL A 49 11.08 0.35 -1.20
C VAL A 49 12.42 -0.36 -0.98
N THR A 50 12.38 -1.66 -0.69
CA THR A 50 13.61 -2.44 -0.53
C THR A 50 14.41 -2.47 -1.82
N LEU A 51 13.73 -2.68 -2.95
CA LEU A 51 14.40 -2.65 -4.25
C LEU A 51 14.97 -1.26 -4.54
N ALA A 52 14.23 -0.21 -4.21
CA ALA A 52 14.69 1.15 -4.43
C ALA A 52 15.94 1.44 -3.63
N ARG A 53 15.99 0.97 -2.38
CA ARG A 53 17.17 1.18 -1.53
C ARG A 53 18.38 0.50 -2.14
N GLY A 54 18.24 -0.73 -2.59
CA GLY A 54 19.35 -1.45 -3.23
C GLY A 54 19.81 -0.77 -4.49
N ALA A 55 18.87 -0.32 -5.32
CA ALA A 55 19.22 0.38 -6.55
C ALA A 55 19.92 1.71 -6.25
N MET A 56 19.47 2.40 -5.22
CA MET A 56 20.08 3.67 -4.80
C MET A 56 21.52 3.45 -4.38
N ARG A 57 21.78 2.41 -3.59
CA ARG A 57 23.14 2.09 -3.16
C ARG A 57 24.06 1.70 -4.30
N ASN A 58 23.49 1.04 -5.30
CA ASN A 58 24.26 0.60 -6.46
C ASN A 58 24.26 1.61 -7.60
N ARG A 59 23.72 2.80 -7.36
CA ARG A 59 23.67 3.90 -8.34
C ARG A 59 22.97 3.51 -9.62
N GLN A 60 21.97 2.67 -9.50
CA GLN A 60 21.14 2.26 -10.62
C GLN A 60 19.94 3.20 -10.70
N ILE A 61 20.14 4.32 -11.38
CA ILE A 61 19.19 5.44 -11.35
C ILE A 61 17.83 5.03 -11.92
N GLU A 62 17.82 4.30 -13.02
CA GLU A 62 16.58 3.91 -13.67
C GLU A 62 15.81 2.92 -12.81
N ALA A 63 16.49 1.91 -12.28
CA ALA A 63 15.85 0.92 -11.43
C ALA A 63 15.32 1.56 -10.15
N LYS A 64 16.06 2.51 -9.60
CA LYS A 64 15.60 3.25 -8.41
C LYS A 64 14.30 4.00 -8.72
N GLY A 65 14.26 4.71 -9.83
CA GLY A 65 13.08 5.47 -10.21
C GLY A 65 11.87 4.59 -10.43
N LYS A 66 12.06 3.44 -11.08
CA LYS A 66 10.97 2.51 -11.30
C LYS A 66 10.43 1.95 -9.99
N ALA A 67 11.32 1.58 -9.08
CA ALA A 67 10.90 1.01 -7.80
C ALA A 67 10.17 2.04 -6.95
N ILE A 68 10.68 3.27 -6.88
CA ILE A 68 10.01 4.31 -6.12
C ILE A 68 8.67 4.65 -6.76
N GLY A 69 8.62 4.70 -8.09
CA GLY A 69 7.34 4.94 -8.78
C GLY A 69 6.31 3.88 -8.47
N ARG A 70 6.71 2.61 -8.40
CA ARG A 70 5.80 1.54 -8.05
C ARG A 70 5.29 1.70 -6.61
N ALA A 71 6.21 2.02 -5.69
CA ALA A 71 5.82 2.25 -4.30
C ALA A 71 4.81 3.39 -4.19
N ALA A 72 5.05 4.48 -4.92
CA ALA A 72 4.16 5.63 -4.90
C ALA A 72 2.76 5.27 -5.44
N ARG A 73 2.70 4.49 -6.52
CA ARG A 73 1.41 4.06 -7.06
C ARG A 73 0.66 3.17 -6.08
N ILE A 74 1.37 2.28 -5.41
CA ILE A 74 0.73 1.42 -4.41
C ILE A 74 0.10 2.27 -3.30
N ILE A 75 0.84 3.26 -2.81
CA ILE A 75 0.34 4.14 -1.75
C ILE A 75 -0.85 4.97 -2.25
N GLU A 76 -0.72 5.62 -3.40
CA GLU A 76 -1.73 6.56 -3.87
C GLU A 76 -2.95 5.84 -4.46
N GLU A 77 -2.71 4.91 -5.36
CA GLU A 77 -3.79 4.29 -6.11
C GLU A 77 -4.34 3.04 -5.42
N GLY A 78 -3.54 2.42 -4.58
CA GLY A 78 -3.98 1.22 -3.87
C GLY A 78 -4.49 1.53 -2.49
N LEU A 79 -3.61 1.95 -1.60
CA LEU A 79 -3.96 2.09 -0.19
C LEU A 79 -4.77 3.34 0.09
N LYS A 80 -4.32 4.49 -0.40
CA LYS A 80 -5.03 5.74 -0.13
C LYS A 80 -6.39 5.78 -0.84
N ALA A 81 -6.41 5.45 -2.11
CA ALA A 81 -7.65 5.47 -2.88
C ALA A 81 -8.65 4.42 -2.38
N GLY A 82 -8.17 3.38 -1.72
CA GLY A 82 -9.04 2.33 -1.19
C GLY A 82 -9.70 2.67 0.14
N LEU A 83 -9.36 3.79 0.75
CA LEU A 83 -9.95 4.16 2.03
C LEU A 83 -11.41 4.55 1.88
N ASP A 84 -12.23 4.10 2.84
CA ASP A 84 -13.62 4.52 2.92
C ASP A 84 -13.68 5.72 3.87
N MET A 85 -13.68 6.92 3.29
CA MET A 85 -13.60 8.14 4.07
C MET A 85 -14.83 8.37 4.93
N GLN A 86 -15.98 7.83 4.51
CA GLN A 86 -17.20 8.00 5.29
C GLN A 86 -17.27 7.00 6.44
N ALA A 87 -17.11 5.71 6.14
CA ALA A 87 -17.21 4.68 7.16
C ALA A 87 -16.04 4.70 8.12
N GLY A 88 -14.86 5.07 7.63
CA GLY A 88 -13.64 5.08 8.43
C GLY A 88 -13.47 6.30 9.32
N GLY A 89 -14.20 7.37 9.04
CA GLY A 89 -14.18 8.57 9.87
C GLY A 89 -12.77 9.12 10.12
N LYS A 90 -12.50 9.39 11.38
CA LYS A 90 -11.22 9.99 11.77
C LYS A 90 -10.04 9.11 11.41
N LEU A 91 -10.17 7.80 11.57
CA LEU A 91 -9.08 6.88 11.22
C LEU A 91 -8.75 6.97 9.74
N ALA A 92 -9.76 6.99 8.89
CA ALA A 92 -9.53 7.09 7.45
C ALA A 92 -8.86 8.42 7.10
N GLU A 93 -9.26 9.51 7.75
CA GLU A 93 -8.62 10.81 7.54
C GLU A 93 -7.15 10.76 7.91
N ASP A 94 -6.85 10.17 9.07
CA ASP A 94 -5.46 10.08 9.54
C ASP A 94 -4.62 9.23 8.62
N LEU A 95 -5.16 8.10 8.16
CA LEU A 95 -4.45 7.23 7.24
C LEU A 95 -4.23 7.93 5.89
N SER A 96 -5.24 8.65 5.41
CA SER A 96 -5.12 9.37 4.15
C SER A 96 -3.99 10.40 4.24
N ALA A 97 -3.91 11.12 5.35
CA ALA A 97 -2.84 12.10 5.56
C ALA A 97 -1.48 11.42 5.64
N LEU A 98 -1.40 10.27 6.32
CA LEU A 98 -0.15 9.53 6.41
C LEU A 98 0.31 9.06 5.04
N TYR A 99 -0.61 8.50 4.26
CA TYR A 99 -0.26 8.03 2.93
C TYR A 99 0.20 9.18 2.02
N ALA A 100 -0.46 10.34 2.14
CA ALA A 100 -0.03 11.51 1.37
C ALA A 100 1.38 11.93 1.76
N TYR A 101 1.68 11.91 3.06
CA TYR A 101 3.02 12.24 3.53
C TYR A 101 4.05 11.25 2.99
N VAL A 102 3.74 9.96 3.04
CA VAL A 102 4.67 8.94 2.54
C VAL A 102 4.95 9.16 1.06
N ALA A 103 3.92 9.49 0.27
CA ALA A 103 4.11 9.74 -1.15
C ALA A 103 5.08 10.89 -1.39
N ILE A 104 4.96 11.95 -0.59
CA ILE A 104 5.87 13.09 -0.68
C ILE A 104 7.30 12.68 -0.32
N ARG A 105 7.46 11.88 0.73
CA ARG A 105 8.79 11.43 1.13
C ARG A 105 9.43 10.51 0.11
N LEU A 106 8.63 9.69 -0.56
CA LEU A 106 9.16 8.85 -1.65
C LEU A 106 9.71 9.72 -2.78
N THR A 107 8.98 10.76 -3.15
CA THR A 107 9.44 11.68 -4.19
C THR A 107 10.73 12.38 -3.76
N TYR A 108 10.78 12.81 -2.51
CA TYR A 108 11.98 13.43 -1.96
C TYR A 108 13.17 12.46 -2.01
N ALA A 109 12.95 11.21 -1.59
CA ALA A 109 14.01 10.21 -1.60
C ALA A 109 14.56 10.01 -3.00
N ASN A 110 13.69 9.97 -4.00
CA ASN A 110 14.12 9.79 -5.38
C ASN A 110 14.91 10.98 -5.87
N LEU A 111 14.43 12.17 -5.59
CA LEU A 111 15.07 13.40 -6.05
C LEU A 111 16.44 13.60 -5.41
N ARG A 112 16.58 13.31 -4.14
CA ARG A 112 17.79 13.59 -3.37
C ARG A 112 18.65 12.38 -3.11
N ASN A 113 18.27 11.21 -3.61
CA ASN A 113 18.96 9.95 -3.30
C ASN A 113 19.10 9.78 -1.79
N ASP A 114 18.02 10.05 -1.06
CA ASP A 114 18.01 10.02 0.39
C ASP A 114 17.48 8.71 0.91
N GLU A 115 18.40 7.81 1.26
CA GLU A 115 18.02 6.49 1.76
C GLU A 115 17.27 6.59 3.08
N SER A 116 17.59 7.60 3.90
CA SER A 116 16.91 7.74 5.19
C SER A 116 15.43 8.08 5.02
N ALA A 117 15.07 8.76 3.93
CA ALA A 117 13.66 9.01 3.63
C ALA A 117 12.94 7.72 3.27
N LEU A 118 13.61 6.80 2.57
CA LEU A 118 13.04 5.48 2.30
C LEU A 118 12.84 4.70 3.59
N ASP A 119 13.81 4.76 4.49
CA ASP A 119 13.70 4.08 5.79
C ASP A 119 12.55 4.64 6.60
N GLU A 120 12.35 5.93 6.56
CA GLU A 120 11.22 6.56 7.24
C GLU A 120 9.90 6.02 6.72
N CYS A 121 9.78 5.91 5.40
CA CYS A 121 8.55 5.39 4.80
C CYS A 121 8.24 3.98 5.29
N VAL A 122 9.25 3.13 5.38
CA VAL A 122 9.07 1.78 5.90
C VAL A 122 8.66 1.81 7.37
N ARG A 123 9.30 2.64 8.17
CA ARG A 123 8.96 2.74 9.59
C ARG A 123 7.52 3.16 9.81
N LEU A 124 6.99 4.01 8.92
CA LEU A 124 5.62 4.48 9.04
C LEU A 124 4.61 3.44 8.57
N ILE A 125 4.94 2.72 7.51
CA ILE A 125 3.97 1.80 6.88
C ILE A 125 4.01 0.41 7.47
N ASN A 126 5.19 -0.08 7.87
CA ASN A 126 5.27 -1.46 8.33
C ASN A 126 4.38 -1.78 9.54
N PRO A 127 4.24 -0.89 10.53
CA PRO A 127 3.31 -1.17 11.64
C PRO A 127 1.87 -1.33 11.17
N LEU A 128 1.47 -0.56 10.16
CA LEU A 128 0.13 -0.71 9.59
C LEU A 128 -0.03 -2.06 8.91
N ARG A 129 0.99 -2.47 8.18
CA ARG A 129 1.00 -3.78 7.54
C ARG A 129 0.85 -4.89 8.56
N GLU A 130 1.63 -4.84 9.63
CA GLU A 130 1.59 -5.86 10.67
C GLU A 130 0.23 -5.90 11.34
N ALA A 131 -0.34 -4.74 11.65
CA ALA A 131 -1.66 -4.67 12.25
C ALA A 131 -2.71 -5.26 11.31
N TRP A 132 -2.62 -4.94 10.03
CA TRP A 132 -3.58 -5.45 9.05
C TRP A 132 -3.52 -6.97 8.95
N ILE A 133 -2.31 -7.52 8.91
CA ILE A 133 -2.13 -8.96 8.83
C ILE A 133 -2.68 -9.63 10.08
N SER A 134 -2.45 -9.02 11.25
CA SER A 134 -2.85 -9.65 12.51
C SER A 134 -4.36 -9.78 12.67
N ILE A 135 -5.15 -8.94 12.00
CA ILE A 135 -6.61 -9.05 12.09
C ILE A 135 -7.20 -9.95 10.99
N GLY A 136 -6.35 -10.48 10.11
CA GLY A 136 -6.82 -11.29 9.01
C GLY A 136 -7.69 -12.46 9.40
N PRO A 137 -7.28 -13.28 10.35
CA PRO A 137 -8.13 -14.42 10.77
C PRO A 137 -9.48 -13.99 11.28
N GLN A 138 -9.57 -12.85 11.97
CA GLN A 138 -10.83 -12.34 12.47
C GLN A 138 -11.74 -11.87 11.36
N VAL A 139 -11.16 -11.21 10.35
CA VAL A 139 -11.90 -10.76 9.19
C VAL A 139 -12.47 -11.94 8.42
N GLU A 140 -11.64 -12.95 8.20
CA GLU A 140 -12.07 -14.13 7.46
C GLU A 140 -13.10 -14.93 8.22
N ALA A 141 -13.07 -14.88 9.56
CA ALA A 141 -14.06 -15.54 10.38
C ALA A 141 -15.36 -14.74 10.51
N GLY A 142 -15.42 -13.57 9.91
CA GLY A 142 -16.61 -12.73 9.95
C GLY A 142 -16.79 -11.99 11.27
N LYS A 143 -15.73 -11.78 12.03
CA LYS A 143 -15.82 -11.13 13.33
C LYS A 143 -15.56 -9.63 13.27
N LEU A 144 -15.16 -9.12 12.13
CA LEU A 144 -14.90 -7.69 11.97
C LEU A 144 -15.71 -7.11 10.76
#